data_226db90e9c3265f88938f81a94f856f7
#
_entry.id   226db90e9c3265f88938f81a94f856f7
#
_cell.length_a   1.000
_cell.length_b   1.000
_cell.length_c   1.000
_cell.angle_alpha   90.00
_cell.angle_beta   90.00
_cell.angle_gamma   90.00
#
_symmetry.space_group_name_H-M   'P 1'
#
loop_
_entity.id
_entity.type
_entity.pdbx_description
1 polymer ?
#
loop_
_entity_poly.entity_id
_entity_poly.type
_entity_poly.pdbx_seq_one_letter_code
_entity_poly.pdbx_strand_id
1 'polypeptide(L)'
;MLTSIKFMIKESHLALKNMTKRIGVIGAGISGLSAAHLLSQKGHLVDIFEKESKLGGHTDTHTLDLHGSTVNVDSGFIVFNNRNYKNLINFFEELNIKINKSDMSFSYSSESYSWSSKDFFNIINYLSIRQLSLLKNIINFKRVAIKEIESNSELTLGEWLDQIKFPKEFERTYILPMGAAIWSTDTKKIKDFPLMSYLKFFQNHGLFDLINRPQWFSVHKGSNEYIKVLLRKWSVNKVHLKSNVLISKKDNRFLLTNNDGQHEYDYLIFACHANQINECIDFEWKYSTLFKSISYVQNTVFLHIDPSYMPHDKKMWASWNTCQNRHSFGLTYWMNNLQKLNTDQDIFVSLGDIKPRADMVLKEMNYQHPLY
;
A
#
# COMPACT_ATOMS: atom_id res chain seq x y z
N MET A 1 -8.74 34.82 46.28
CA MET A 1 -8.91 33.37 46.47
C MET A 1 -9.35 32.62 45.19
N LEU A 2 -10.38 33.06 44.47
CA LEU A 2 -10.86 32.44 43.22
C LEU A 2 -9.86 32.50 42.04
N THR A 3 -9.02 33.50 41.95
CA THR A 3 -7.98 33.69 40.93
C THR A 3 -6.80 32.71 41.14
N SER A 4 -6.42 32.47 42.38
CA SER A 4 -5.34 31.50 42.71
C SER A 4 -5.76 30.05 42.42
N ILE A 5 -7.03 29.69 42.65
CA ILE A 5 -7.55 28.34 42.36
C ILE A 5 -7.63 28.11 40.85
N LYS A 6 -8.05 29.10 40.05
CA LYS A 6 -8.04 29.02 38.58
C LYS A 6 -6.63 28.90 38.01
N PHE A 7 -5.65 29.57 38.62
CA PHE A 7 -4.24 29.46 38.21
C PHE A 7 -3.67 28.07 38.52
N MET A 8 -3.92 27.55 39.74
CA MET A 8 -3.51 26.22 40.14
C MET A 8 -4.17 25.08 39.29
N ILE A 9 -5.46 25.23 38.95
CA ILE A 9 -6.13 24.27 38.03
C ILE A 9 -5.54 24.37 36.62
N LYS A 10 -5.18 25.54 36.16
CA LYS A 10 -4.56 25.75 34.84
C LYS A 10 -3.13 25.17 34.81
N GLU A 11 -2.35 25.37 35.88
CA GLU A 11 -1.01 24.77 36.01
C GLU A 11 -1.08 23.24 36.21
N SER A 12 -2.04 22.74 36.98
CA SER A 12 -2.21 21.27 37.12
C SER A 12 -2.70 20.62 35.82
N HIS A 13 -3.56 21.27 35.02
CA HIS A 13 -3.95 20.83 33.68
C HIS A 13 -2.79 20.92 32.67
N LEU A 14 -1.94 21.95 32.79
CA LEU A 14 -0.73 22.07 31.99
C LEU A 14 0.35 21.04 32.38
N ALA A 15 0.50 20.80 33.70
CA ALA A 15 1.41 19.78 34.23
C ALA A 15 0.95 18.35 33.86
N LEU A 16 -0.35 18.07 33.90
CA LEU A 16 -0.92 16.79 33.42
C LEU A 16 -0.78 16.61 31.91
N LYS A 17 -0.78 17.70 31.14
CA LYS A 17 -0.52 17.67 29.68
C LYS A 17 0.94 17.37 29.34
N ASN A 18 1.87 17.62 30.25
CA ASN A 18 3.33 17.45 30.04
C ASN A 18 3.93 16.23 30.76
N MET A 19 3.12 15.33 31.33
CA MET A 19 3.68 14.11 31.91
C MET A 19 4.15 13.16 30.83
N THR A 20 5.43 12.81 30.88
CA THR A 20 6.02 11.73 30.05
C THR A 20 5.24 10.45 30.27
N LYS A 21 4.73 9.86 29.18
CA LYS A 21 4.00 8.58 29.17
C LYS A 21 4.86 7.47 28.63
N ARG A 22 4.66 6.26 29.15
CA ARG A 22 5.23 5.05 28.56
C ARG A 22 4.23 4.47 27.56
N ILE A 23 4.65 4.32 26.31
CA ILE A 23 3.80 3.91 25.19
C ILE A 23 4.43 2.71 24.50
N GLY A 24 3.66 1.62 24.40
CA GLY A 24 4.03 0.44 23.61
C GLY A 24 3.41 0.54 22.21
N VAL A 25 4.21 0.37 21.17
CA VAL A 25 3.76 0.32 19.77
C VAL A 25 3.96 -1.10 19.25
N ILE A 26 2.86 -1.74 18.82
CA ILE A 26 2.85 -3.12 18.32
C ILE A 26 2.78 -3.08 16.79
N GLY A 27 3.86 -3.52 16.14
CA GLY A 27 4.08 -3.46 14.71
C GLY A 27 4.99 -2.31 14.31
N ALA A 28 6.00 -2.61 13.50
CA ALA A 28 7.02 -1.66 13.03
C ALA A 28 6.90 -1.37 11.52
N GLY A 29 5.70 -1.42 10.95
CA GLY A 29 5.39 -0.84 9.65
C GLY A 29 5.41 0.68 9.69
N ILE A 30 5.14 1.35 8.57
CA ILE A 30 5.14 2.82 8.48
C ILE A 30 4.26 3.47 9.54
N SER A 31 3.11 2.89 9.87
CA SER A 31 2.19 3.42 10.89
C SER A 31 2.81 3.41 12.29
N GLY A 32 3.44 2.30 12.68
CA GLY A 32 4.10 2.19 13.98
C GLY A 32 5.36 3.04 14.09
N LEU A 33 6.18 3.04 13.03
CA LEU A 33 7.40 3.83 12.98
C LEU A 33 7.13 5.33 13.03
N SER A 34 6.12 5.83 12.28
CA SER A 34 5.76 7.25 12.31
C SER A 34 5.13 7.65 13.65
N ALA A 35 4.23 6.82 14.22
CA ALA A 35 3.66 7.06 15.53
C ALA A 35 4.74 7.12 16.63
N ALA A 36 5.65 6.15 16.64
CA ALA A 36 6.74 6.12 17.61
C ALA A 36 7.66 7.33 17.49
N HIS A 37 8.01 7.74 16.27
CA HIS A 37 8.82 8.93 16.03
C HIS A 37 8.14 10.19 16.56
N LEU A 38 6.90 10.45 16.18
CA LEU A 38 6.15 11.64 16.59
C LEU A 38 5.93 11.71 18.11
N LEU A 39 5.69 10.58 18.75
CA LEU A 39 5.48 10.53 20.21
C LEU A 39 6.79 10.70 20.98
N SER A 40 7.87 10.11 20.50
CA SER A 40 9.19 10.29 21.12
C SER A 40 9.70 11.73 21.00
N GLN A 41 9.44 12.41 19.89
CA GLN A 41 9.72 13.84 19.74
C GLN A 41 8.94 14.71 20.73
N LYS A 42 7.75 14.25 21.17
CA LYS A 42 6.95 14.93 22.21
C LYS A 42 7.38 14.59 23.63
N GLY A 43 8.48 13.86 23.83
CA GLY A 43 9.03 13.53 25.13
C GLY A 43 8.40 12.32 25.81
N HIS A 44 7.65 11.49 25.09
CA HIS A 44 7.16 10.23 25.63
C HIS A 44 8.21 9.12 25.52
N LEU A 45 8.16 8.15 26.44
CA LEU A 45 8.98 6.95 26.39
C LEU A 45 8.25 5.90 25.53
N VAL A 46 8.80 5.62 24.35
CA VAL A 46 8.16 4.74 23.38
C VAL A 46 9.01 3.51 23.14
N ASP A 47 8.41 2.34 23.33
CA ASP A 47 8.98 1.05 22.95
C ASP A 47 8.22 0.47 21.75
N ILE A 48 8.93 -0.15 20.82
CA ILE A 48 8.36 -0.79 19.63
C ILE A 48 8.55 -2.30 19.72
N PHE A 49 7.49 -3.04 19.38
CA PHE A 49 7.47 -4.50 19.33
C PHE A 49 7.15 -4.96 17.90
N GLU A 50 8.09 -5.69 17.29
CA GLU A 50 7.95 -6.23 15.94
C GLU A 50 8.19 -7.74 15.97
N LYS A 51 7.24 -8.50 15.39
CA LYS A 51 7.33 -9.96 15.33
C LYS A 51 8.40 -10.45 14.35
N GLU A 52 8.67 -9.68 13.32
CA GLU A 52 9.65 -10.00 12.31
C GLU A 52 11.08 -9.65 12.76
N SER A 53 12.07 -10.14 12.02
CA SER A 53 13.49 -9.87 12.28
C SER A 53 13.95 -8.49 11.78
N LYS A 54 13.09 -7.74 11.09
CA LYS A 54 13.40 -6.43 10.50
C LYS A 54 12.23 -5.47 10.68
N LEU A 55 12.55 -4.17 10.69
CA LEU A 55 11.58 -3.09 10.66
C LEU A 55 11.07 -2.84 9.24
N GLY A 56 9.87 -2.26 9.11
CA GLY A 56 9.36 -1.74 7.85
C GLY A 56 8.01 -2.32 7.41
N GLY A 57 7.64 -3.52 7.86
CA GLY A 57 6.44 -4.19 7.37
C GLY A 57 6.49 -4.35 5.85
N HIS A 58 5.52 -3.76 5.12
CA HIS A 58 5.51 -3.74 3.65
C HIS A 58 6.56 -2.82 3.01
N THR A 59 7.35 -2.07 3.76
CA THR A 59 8.55 -1.40 3.25
C THR A 59 9.65 -2.44 3.12
N ASP A 60 9.77 -3.03 1.94
CA ASP A 60 10.68 -4.15 1.67
C ASP A 60 11.52 -3.86 0.42
N THR A 61 12.74 -3.39 0.65
CA THR A 61 13.73 -3.10 -0.39
C THR A 61 14.76 -4.23 -0.46
N HIS A 62 14.95 -4.78 -1.66
CA HIS A 62 15.94 -5.81 -1.96
C HIS A 62 17.13 -5.20 -2.66
N THR A 63 18.31 -5.44 -2.14
CA THR A 63 19.57 -5.06 -2.76
C THR A 63 20.04 -6.20 -3.66
N LEU A 64 20.13 -5.94 -4.95
CA LEU A 64 20.57 -6.89 -5.97
C LEU A 64 21.95 -6.49 -6.47
N ASP A 65 22.83 -7.47 -6.66
CA ASP A 65 24.08 -7.30 -7.40
C ASP A 65 23.88 -7.85 -8.82
N LEU A 66 23.87 -6.95 -9.78
CA LEU A 66 23.63 -7.27 -11.19
C LEU A 66 24.84 -6.82 -12.00
N HIS A 67 25.66 -7.78 -12.42
CA HIS A 67 26.86 -7.53 -13.25
C HIS A 67 27.80 -6.45 -12.66
N GLY A 68 28.02 -6.47 -11.33
CA GLY A 68 28.89 -5.53 -10.64
C GLY A 68 28.25 -4.17 -10.31
N SER A 69 26.95 -4.02 -10.57
CA SER A 69 26.17 -2.84 -10.18
C SER A 69 25.13 -3.19 -9.11
N THR A 70 25.13 -2.42 -8.04
CA THR A 70 24.15 -2.61 -6.96
C THR A 70 22.87 -1.84 -7.23
N VAL A 71 21.73 -2.53 -7.27
CA VAL A 71 20.40 -1.97 -7.52
C VAL A 71 19.45 -2.29 -6.36
N ASN A 72 18.73 -1.29 -5.87
CA ASN A 72 17.73 -1.45 -4.83
C ASN A 72 16.32 -1.48 -5.44
N VAL A 73 15.57 -2.54 -5.18
CA VAL A 73 14.24 -2.76 -5.74
C VAL A 73 13.24 -3.00 -4.62
N ASP A 74 12.15 -2.22 -4.62
CA ASP A 74 11.05 -2.40 -3.68
C ASP A 74 10.04 -3.43 -4.19
N SER A 75 9.51 -4.27 -3.30
CA SER A 75 8.53 -5.31 -3.66
C SER A 75 7.18 -5.16 -2.95
N GLY A 76 7.11 -4.40 -1.88
CA GLY A 76 5.87 -4.14 -1.14
C GLY A 76 5.38 -2.72 -1.37
N PHE A 77 5.80 -1.75 -0.56
CA PHE A 77 5.51 -0.34 -0.78
C PHE A 77 6.46 0.25 -1.83
N ILE A 78 5.93 0.65 -2.99
CA ILE A 78 6.72 1.10 -4.15
C ILE A 78 6.48 2.57 -4.46
N VAL A 79 5.20 3.01 -4.56
CA VAL A 79 4.83 4.33 -5.05
C VAL A 79 3.78 5.02 -4.19
N PHE A 80 3.79 6.35 -4.23
CA PHE A 80 2.82 7.23 -3.59
C PHE A 80 2.60 8.48 -4.46
N ASN A 81 1.57 9.29 -4.18
CA ASN A 81 1.27 10.48 -4.97
C ASN A 81 1.04 11.73 -4.10
N ASN A 82 1.11 12.90 -4.73
CA ASN A 82 0.97 14.20 -4.05
C ASN A 82 -0.47 14.58 -3.67
N ARG A 83 -1.47 13.84 -4.12
CA ARG A 83 -2.89 14.13 -3.83
C ARG A 83 -3.34 13.47 -2.53
N ASN A 84 -3.04 12.18 -2.39
CA ASN A 84 -3.57 11.33 -1.32
C ASN A 84 -2.62 11.18 -0.13
N TYR A 85 -1.31 11.29 -0.36
CA TYR A 85 -0.30 10.93 0.62
C TYR A 85 0.39 12.16 1.24
N LYS A 86 -0.37 13.23 1.52
CA LYS A 86 0.16 14.49 2.06
C LYS A 86 0.96 14.30 3.35
N ASN A 87 0.42 13.51 4.29
CA ASN A 87 1.10 13.23 5.56
C ASN A 87 2.40 12.45 5.36
N LEU A 88 2.42 11.50 4.42
CA LEU A 88 3.64 10.76 4.09
C LEU A 88 4.69 11.66 3.45
N ILE A 89 4.29 12.56 2.56
CA ILE A 89 5.18 13.55 1.93
C ILE A 89 5.78 14.46 2.98
N ASN A 90 4.96 15.05 3.86
CA ASN A 90 5.43 15.90 4.96
C ASN A 90 6.42 15.14 5.86
N PHE A 91 6.14 13.86 6.15
CA PHE A 91 7.02 13.02 6.93
C PHE A 91 8.36 12.76 6.22
N PHE A 92 8.34 12.52 4.91
CA PHE A 92 9.56 12.36 4.12
C PHE A 92 10.34 13.67 3.99
N GLU A 93 9.68 14.82 3.89
CA GLU A 93 10.32 16.14 3.90
C GLU A 93 11.00 16.44 5.24
N GLU A 94 10.34 16.15 6.37
CA GLU A 94 10.93 16.28 7.72
C GLU A 94 12.19 15.43 7.88
N LEU A 95 12.17 14.22 7.32
CA LEU A 95 13.30 13.30 7.34
C LEU A 95 14.36 13.62 6.27
N ASN A 96 14.12 14.57 5.36
CA ASN A 96 14.94 14.86 4.19
C ASN A 96 15.11 13.65 3.25
N ILE A 97 14.06 12.87 3.04
CA ILE A 97 14.06 11.72 2.14
C ILE A 97 13.93 12.21 0.69
N LYS A 98 14.87 11.80 -0.15
CA LYS A 98 14.81 12.10 -1.59
C LYS A 98 13.80 11.21 -2.28
N ILE A 99 12.97 11.80 -3.17
CA ILE A 99 11.96 11.11 -3.95
C ILE A 99 12.19 11.33 -5.45
N ASN A 100 11.85 10.34 -6.26
CA ASN A 100 11.90 10.39 -7.73
C ASN A 100 10.48 10.45 -8.28
N LYS A 101 10.27 11.21 -9.37
CA LYS A 101 9.01 11.13 -10.13
C LYS A 101 8.87 9.73 -10.74
N SER A 102 7.71 9.12 -10.52
CA SER A 102 7.36 7.81 -11.04
C SER A 102 6.38 7.91 -12.20
N ASP A 103 6.43 6.94 -13.09
CA ASP A 103 5.47 6.73 -14.17
C ASP A 103 4.40 5.73 -13.73
N MET A 104 3.13 6.06 -13.90
CA MET A 104 1.98 5.21 -13.55
C MET A 104 1.21 4.77 -14.81
N SER A 105 1.94 4.49 -15.87
CA SER A 105 1.37 3.89 -17.06
C SER A 105 0.85 2.48 -16.78
N PHE A 106 -0.20 2.11 -17.48
CA PHE A 106 -0.87 0.81 -17.35
C PHE A 106 -1.00 0.16 -18.72
N SER A 107 -0.83 -1.14 -18.80
CA SER A 107 -1.14 -1.92 -19.99
C SER A 107 -1.97 -3.17 -19.64
N TYR A 108 -2.75 -3.59 -20.61
CA TYR A 108 -3.47 -4.85 -20.62
C TYR A 108 -3.07 -5.66 -21.85
N SER A 109 -2.81 -6.93 -21.68
CA SER A 109 -2.54 -7.85 -22.77
C SER A 109 -3.29 -9.16 -22.60
N SER A 110 -3.76 -9.71 -23.71
CA SER A 110 -4.36 -11.03 -23.86
C SER A 110 -3.99 -11.62 -25.22
N GLU A 111 -4.33 -12.87 -25.49
CA GLU A 111 -4.08 -13.52 -26.79
C GLU A 111 -4.67 -12.72 -27.98
N SER A 112 -5.79 -12.04 -27.80
CA SER A 112 -6.56 -11.39 -28.89
C SER A 112 -6.53 -9.88 -28.87
N TYR A 113 -6.10 -9.25 -27.77
CA TYR A 113 -6.18 -7.80 -27.62
C TYR A 113 -5.18 -7.29 -26.59
N SER A 114 -4.53 -6.18 -26.93
CA SER A 114 -3.67 -5.46 -25.98
C SER A 114 -3.83 -3.96 -26.17
N TRP A 115 -3.59 -3.20 -25.10
CA TRP A 115 -3.54 -1.74 -25.11
C TRP A 115 -2.60 -1.23 -24.02
N SER A 116 -2.05 -0.03 -24.21
CA SER A 116 -1.23 0.65 -23.22
C SER A 116 -1.67 2.11 -23.08
N SER A 117 -1.66 2.62 -21.87
CA SER A 117 -1.96 4.03 -21.62
C SER A 117 -0.91 4.96 -22.23
N LYS A 118 0.29 4.49 -22.53
CA LYS A 118 1.33 5.24 -23.24
C LYS A 118 0.92 5.60 -24.66
N ASP A 119 0.17 4.72 -25.32
CA ASP A 119 -0.26 4.93 -26.71
C ASP A 119 -1.23 6.10 -26.84
N PHE A 120 -2.05 6.35 -25.82
CA PHE A 120 -3.02 7.45 -25.84
C PHE A 120 -2.37 8.84 -25.85
N PHE A 121 -1.15 8.97 -25.38
CA PHE A 121 -0.45 10.26 -25.31
C PHE A 121 0.51 10.49 -26.46
N ASN A 122 0.96 9.43 -27.14
CA ASN A 122 1.98 9.54 -28.18
C ASN A 122 1.42 9.69 -29.61
N ILE A 123 0.13 9.37 -29.86
CA ILE A 123 -0.37 9.23 -31.24
C ILE A 123 -1.81 9.71 -31.39
N ILE A 124 -2.05 11.00 -31.32
CA ILE A 124 -3.36 11.58 -31.68
C ILE A 124 -3.72 11.27 -33.18
N ASN A 125 -2.75 10.98 -34.02
CA ASN A 125 -2.96 10.80 -35.46
C ASN A 125 -3.13 9.35 -35.95
N TYR A 126 -2.99 8.31 -35.07
CA TYR A 126 -3.03 6.89 -35.48
C TYR A 126 -3.81 5.99 -34.55
N LEU A 127 -4.79 6.51 -33.84
CA LEU A 127 -5.63 5.67 -32.97
C LEU A 127 -6.49 4.73 -33.82
N SER A 128 -6.41 3.44 -33.54
CA SER A 128 -7.31 2.45 -34.14
C SER A 128 -8.75 2.69 -33.68
N ILE A 129 -9.74 2.17 -34.43
CA ILE A 129 -11.17 2.21 -34.06
C ILE A 129 -11.39 1.62 -32.65
N ARG A 130 -10.65 0.58 -32.30
CA ARG A 130 -10.70 -0.05 -30.95
C ARG A 130 -10.20 0.88 -29.86
N GLN A 131 -9.10 1.60 -30.09
CA GLN A 131 -8.56 2.57 -29.13
C GLN A 131 -9.51 3.76 -28.94
N LEU A 132 -10.12 4.25 -30.02
CA LEU A 132 -11.14 5.30 -29.96
C LEU A 132 -12.37 4.81 -29.16
N SER A 133 -12.82 3.57 -29.39
CA SER A 133 -13.89 2.95 -28.62
C SER A 133 -13.53 2.83 -27.12
N LEU A 134 -12.30 2.42 -26.80
CA LEU A 134 -11.81 2.35 -25.42
C LEU A 134 -11.85 3.73 -24.74
N LEU A 135 -11.34 4.77 -25.39
CA LEU A 135 -11.37 6.14 -24.85
C LEU A 135 -12.81 6.63 -24.61
N LYS A 136 -13.71 6.41 -25.58
CA LYS A 136 -15.13 6.74 -25.43
C LYS A 136 -15.76 6.03 -24.22
N ASN A 137 -15.45 4.75 -24.03
CA ASN A 137 -15.94 3.97 -22.89
C ASN A 137 -15.35 4.43 -21.56
N ILE A 138 -14.06 4.83 -21.50
CA ILE A 138 -13.43 5.41 -20.32
C ILE A 138 -14.13 6.73 -19.92
N ILE A 139 -14.41 7.60 -20.89
CA ILE A 139 -15.12 8.86 -20.63
C ILE A 139 -16.55 8.60 -20.12
N ASN A 140 -17.25 7.64 -20.74
CA ASN A 140 -18.59 7.25 -20.30
C ASN A 140 -18.55 6.63 -18.88
N PHE A 141 -17.59 5.75 -18.61
CA PHE A 141 -17.38 5.16 -17.29
C PHE A 141 -17.18 6.23 -16.22
N LYS A 142 -16.29 7.20 -16.45
CA LYS A 142 -16.12 8.35 -15.55
C LYS A 142 -17.45 9.06 -15.26
N ARG A 143 -18.23 9.38 -16.32
CA ARG A 143 -19.50 10.10 -16.19
C ARG A 143 -20.51 9.35 -15.33
N VAL A 144 -20.65 8.04 -15.57
CA VAL A 144 -21.59 7.17 -14.85
C VAL A 144 -21.11 6.95 -13.41
N ALA A 145 -19.82 6.69 -13.22
CA ALA A 145 -19.21 6.48 -11.92
C ALA A 145 -19.37 7.69 -10.97
N ILE A 146 -19.19 8.91 -11.48
CA ILE A 146 -19.35 10.13 -10.66
C ILE A 146 -20.81 10.25 -10.16
N LYS A 147 -21.81 9.99 -11.03
CA LYS A 147 -23.22 9.99 -10.62
C LYS A 147 -23.52 8.92 -9.57
N GLU A 148 -22.90 7.75 -9.72
CA GLU A 148 -23.10 6.65 -8.77
C GLU A 148 -22.50 6.96 -7.40
N ILE A 149 -21.34 7.63 -7.34
CA ILE A 149 -20.72 8.07 -6.08
C ILE A 149 -21.66 9.00 -5.28
N GLU A 150 -22.46 9.82 -5.96
CA GLU A 150 -23.45 10.72 -5.35
C GLU A 150 -24.65 9.95 -4.79
N SER A 151 -25.00 8.80 -5.36
CA SER A 151 -26.13 7.97 -4.90
C SER A 151 -25.84 7.18 -3.62
N ASN A 152 -24.56 7.01 -3.25
CA ASN A 152 -24.09 6.22 -2.10
C ASN A 152 -24.66 4.78 -2.09
N SER A 153 -24.62 4.11 -3.24
CA SER A 153 -25.13 2.78 -3.46
C SER A 153 -24.45 1.70 -2.59
N GLU A 154 -25.19 0.69 -2.16
CA GLU A 154 -24.69 -0.48 -1.44
C GLU A 154 -24.35 -1.68 -2.35
N LEU A 155 -24.43 -1.50 -3.66
CA LEU A 155 -24.16 -2.55 -4.64
C LEU A 155 -22.70 -3.01 -4.60
N THR A 156 -22.47 -4.22 -5.08
CA THR A 156 -21.17 -4.70 -5.50
C THR A 156 -20.83 -4.16 -6.89
N LEU A 157 -19.55 -4.19 -7.26
CA LEU A 157 -19.10 -3.82 -8.60
C LEU A 157 -19.81 -4.67 -9.68
N GLY A 158 -19.97 -5.98 -9.44
CA GLY A 158 -20.60 -6.90 -10.38
C GLY A 158 -22.07 -6.56 -10.62
N GLU A 159 -22.85 -6.36 -9.54
CA GLU A 159 -24.26 -5.98 -9.62
C GLU A 159 -24.45 -4.65 -10.37
N TRP A 160 -23.60 -3.68 -10.11
CA TRP A 160 -23.65 -2.40 -10.80
C TRP A 160 -23.31 -2.52 -12.29
N LEU A 161 -22.29 -3.31 -12.65
CA LEU A 161 -21.94 -3.56 -14.06
C LEU A 161 -23.08 -4.25 -14.83
N ASP A 162 -23.81 -5.15 -14.19
CA ASP A 162 -24.97 -5.81 -14.79
C ASP A 162 -26.18 -4.87 -14.99
N GLN A 163 -26.32 -3.84 -14.13
CA GLN A 163 -27.34 -2.79 -14.30
C GLN A 163 -26.98 -1.79 -15.40
N ILE A 164 -25.74 -1.29 -15.42
CA ILE A 164 -25.28 -0.25 -16.37
C ILE A 164 -25.07 -0.81 -17.78
N LYS A 165 -24.70 -2.09 -17.89
CA LYS A 165 -24.48 -2.79 -19.18
C LYS A 165 -23.43 -2.12 -20.06
N PHE A 166 -22.26 -1.87 -19.52
CA PHE A 166 -21.09 -1.51 -20.34
C PHE A 166 -20.78 -2.59 -21.39
N PRO A 167 -20.12 -2.27 -22.52
CA PRO A 167 -19.63 -3.28 -23.44
C PRO A 167 -18.78 -4.33 -22.69
N LYS A 168 -19.10 -5.61 -22.87
CA LYS A 168 -18.40 -6.70 -22.14
C LYS A 168 -16.90 -6.75 -22.41
N GLU A 169 -16.46 -6.32 -23.59
CA GLU A 169 -15.02 -6.16 -23.88
C GLU A 169 -14.38 -5.09 -22.98
N PHE A 170 -15.05 -3.95 -22.76
CA PHE A 170 -14.56 -2.88 -21.90
C PHE A 170 -14.51 -3.29 -20.42
N GLU A 171 -15.54 -3.99 -19.93
CA GLU A 171 -15.51 -4.56 -18.58
C GLU A 171 -14.30 -5.47 -18.40
N ARG A 172 -14.10 -6.41 -19.35
CA ARG A 172 -13.06 -7.44 -19.29
C ARG A 172 -11.64 -6.92 -19.49
N THR A 173 -11.47 -5.88 -20.31
CA THR A 173 -10.13 -5.40 -20.70
C THR A 173 -9.70 -4.14 -19.96
N TYR A 174 -10.61 -3.47 -19.24
CA TYR A 174 -10.31 -2.22 -18.53
C TYR A 174 -10.80 -2.25 -17.07
N ILE A 175 -12.13 -2.33 -16.82
CA ILE A 175 -12.67 -2.14 -15.46
C ILE A 175 -12.16 -3.22 -14.51
N LEU A 176 -12.37 -4.48 -14.86
CA LEU A 176 -12.00 -5.61 -13.99
C LEU A 176 -10.48 -5.74 -13.81
N PRO A 177 -9.63 -5.66 -14.88
CA PRO A 177 -8.18 -5.73 -14.72
C PRO A 177 -7.59 -4.58 -13.90
N MET A 178 -8.10 -3.37 -14.06
CA MET A 178 -7.66 -2.22 -13.24
C MET A 178 -7.96 -2.44 -11.76
N GLY A 179 -9.16 -2.91 -11.43
CA GLY A 179 -9.52 -3.23 -10.06
C GLY A 179 -8.69 -4.38 -9.50
N ALA A 180 -8.59 -5.46 -10.25
CA ALA A 180 -7.79 -6.62 -9.84
C ALA A 180 -6.32 -6.26 -9.57
N ALA A 181 -5.73 -5.39 -10.40
CA ALA A 181 -4.38 -4.87 -10.21
C ALA A 181 -4.24 -4.03 -8.94
N ILE A 182 -5.20 -3.14 -8.65
CA ILE A 182 -5.16 -2.24 -7.50
C ILE A 182 -5.26 -3.02 -6.18
N TRP A 183 -6.16 -4.00 -6.11
CA TRP A 183 -6.41 -4.77 -4.87
C TRP A 183 -5.70 -6.12 -4.82
N SER A 184 -4.76 -6.36 -5.73
CA SER A 184 -3.97 -7.62 -5.76
C SER A 184 -4.85 -8.87 -5.69
N THR A 185 -5.94 -8.89 -6.46
CA THR A 185 -6.94 -9.96 -6.51
C THR A 185 -7.19 -10.41 -7.96
N ASP A 186 -8.03 -11.41 -8.15
CA ASP A 186 -8.43 -11.85 -9.50
C ASP A 186 -9.65 -11.08 -10.04
N THR A 187 -9.85 -11.15 -11.36
CA THR A 187 -10.94 -10.45 -12.05
C THR A 187 -12.33 -11.00 -11.75
N LYS A 188 -12.46 -12.15 -11.11
CA LYS A 188 -13.76 -12.69 -10.67
C LYS A 188 -14.12 -12.13 -9.30
N LYS A 189 -13.18 -12.21 -8.34
CA LYS A 189 -13.38 -11.73 -6.97
C LYS A 189 -13.59 -10.23 -6.88
N ILE A 190 -12.96 -9.45 -7.77
CA ILE A 190 -13.17 -7.99 -7.78
C ILE A 190 -14.62 -7.59 -8.05
N LYS A 191 -15.45 -8.46 -8.64
CA LYS A 191 -16.89 -8.20 -8.84
C LYS A 191 -17.67 -8.17 -7.53
N ASP A 192 -17.23 -8.90 -6.52
CA ASP A 192 -17.86 -8.93 -5.20
C ASP A 192 -17.45 -7.73 -4.32
N PHE A 193 -16.57 -6.87 -4.85
CA PHE A 193 -16.04 -5.73 -4.12
C PHE A 193 -17.10 -4.63 -3.96
N PRO A 194 -17.16 -3.96 -2.78
CA PRO A 194 -18.11 -2.86 -2.57
C PRO A 194 -17.90 -1.74 -3.60
N LEU A 195 -18.94 -1.42 -4.36
CA LEU A 195 -18.89 -0.45 -5.45
C LEU A 195 -18.35 0.90 -5.00
N MET A 196 -18.82 1.41 -3.85
CA MET A 196 -18.39 2.71 -3.34
C MET A 196 -16.90 2.77 -3.03
N SER A 197 -16.33 1.69 -2.50
CA SER A 197 -14.88 1.61 -2.24
C SER A 197 -14.10 1.67 -3.56
N TYR A 198 -14.56 0.92 -4.57
CA TYR A 198 -13.97 0.91 -5.91
C TYR A 198 -14.00 2.31 -6.56
N LEU A 199 -15.17 2.92 -6.66
CA LEU A 199 -15.37 4.19 -7.36
C LEU A 199 -14.69 5.36 -6.63
N LYS A 200 -14.79 5.43 -5.30
CA LYS A 200 -14.11 6.46 -4.48
C LYS A 200 -12.59 6.34 -4.58
N PHE A 201 -12.05 5.11 -4.65
CA PHE A 201 -10.63 4.93 -4.88
C PHE A 201 -10.19 5.50 -6.23
N PHE A 202 -10.92 5.17 -7.32
CA PHE A 202 -10.65 5.70 -8.65
C PHE A 202 -10.69 7.23 -8.68
N GLN A 203 -11.70 7.83 -8.05
CA GLN A 203 -11.84 9.29 -7.94
C GLN A 203 -10.68 9.91 -7.18
N ASN A 204 -10.37 9.41 -5.99
CA ASN A 204 -9.34 9.95 -5.12
C ASN A 204 -7.94 9.87 -5.76
N HIS A 205 -7.65 8.77 -6.46
CA HIS A 205 -6.36 8.55 -7.11
C HIS A 205 -6.27 9.14 -8.54
N GLY A 206 -7.31 9.85 -8.99
CA GLY A 206 -7.33 10.49 -10.30
C GLY A 206 -7.31 9.49 -11.46
N LEU A 207 -7.80 8.26 -11.25
CA LEU A 207 -7.82 7.21 -12.27
C LEU A 207 -8.90 7.46 -13.32
N PHE A 208 -9.90 8.29 -13.01
CA PHE A 208 -10.86 8.80 -13.99
C PHE A 208 -10.32 9.94 -14.85
N ASP A 209 -9.20 10.53 -14.47
CA ASP A 209 -8.69 11.74 -15.11
C ASP A 209 -7.77 11.37 -16.28
N LEU A 210 -8.06 11.91 -17.46
CA LEU A 210 -7.16 11.86 -18.62
C LEU A 210 -6.10 12.96 -18.55
N ILE A 211 -6.46 14.10 -17.93
CA ILE A 211 -5.63 15.30 -17.75
C ILE A 211 -5.59 15.62 -16.26
N ASN A 212 -4.56 16.31 -15.79
CA ASN A 212 -4.37 16.70 -14.38
C ASN A 212 -4.32 15.51 -13.40
N ARG A 213 -3.70 14.41 -13.82
CA ARG A 213 -3.44 13.27 -12.95
C ARG A 213 -2.52 13.64 -11.80
N PRO A 214 -2.66 13.03 -10.62
CA PRO A 214 -1.70 13.23 -9.54
C PRO A 214 -0.29 12.81 -9.99
N GLN A 215 0.73 13.54 -9.57
CA GLN A 215 2.11 13.12 -9.77
C GLN A 215 2.44 12.01 -8.78
N TRP A 216 2.92 10.90 -9.30
CA TRP A 216 3.39 9.78 -8.50
C TRP A 216 4.90 9.85 -8.29
N PHE A 217 5.34 9.24 -7.19
CA PHE A 217 6.72 9.23 -6.76
C PHE A 217 7.10 7.87 -6.22
N SER A 218 8.40 7.56 -6.26
CA SER A 218 9.05 6.48 -5.51
C SER A 218 10.15 7.05 -4.63
N VAL A 219 10.56 6.33 -3.59
CA VAL A 219 11.69 6.75 -2.75
C VAL A 219 13.00 6.50 -3.50
N HIS A 220 13.86 7.52 -3.55
CA HIS A 220 15.17 7.39 -4.17
C HIS A 220 16.02 6.37 -3.41
N LYS A 221 16.62 5.41 -4.12
CA LYS A 221 17.38 4.27 -3.58
C LYS A 221 16.57 3.23 -2.80
N GLY A 222 15.23 3.26 -2.93
CA GLY A 222 14.34 2.30 -2.29
C GLY A 222 13.69 2.80 -1.01
N SER A 223 12.56 2.23 -0.71
CA SER A 223 11.68 2.67 0.38
C SER A 223 12.33 2.53 1.77
N ASN A 224 13.25 1.60 1.96
CA ASN A 224 14.02 1.43 3.20
C ASN A 224 14.86 2.64 3.61
N GLU A 225 15.08 3.62 2.73
CA GLU A 225 15.88 4.81 3.07
C GLU A 225 15.26 5.62 4.22
N TYR A 226 13.92 5.74 4.31
CA TYR A 226 13.33 6.46 5.42
C TYR A 226 13.54 5.74 6.76
N ILE A 227 13.58 4.41 6.78
CA ILE A 227 13.85 3.63 8.00
C ILE A 227 15.28 3.86 8.46
N LYS A 228 16.26 3.83 7.55
CA LYS A 228 17.66 4.12 7.86
C LYS A 228 17.85 5.52 8.45
N VAL A 229 17.14 6.52 7.92
CA VAL A 229 17.18 7.89 8.45
C VAL A 229 16.51 7.97 9.82
N LEU A 230 15.36 7.34 10.00
CA LEU A 230 14.69 7.26 11.30
C LEU A 230 15.62 6.68 12.36
N LEU A 231 16.25 5.54 12.10
CA LEU A 231 17.16 4.88 13.05
C LEU A 231 18.36 5.76 13.45
N ARG A 232 18.81 6.66 12.59
CA ARG A 232 19.92 7.61 12.90
C ARG A 232 19.45 8.80 13.75
N LYS A 233 18.20 9.23 13.58
CA LYS A 233 17.60 10.40 14.26
C LYS A 233 16.75 10.02 15.47
N TRP A 234 16.65 8.75 15.77
CA TRP A 234 15.63 8.20 16.64
C TRP A 234 15.89 8.47 18.12
N SER A 235 14.87 8.96 18.80
CA SER A 235 14.78 9.07 20.26
C SER A 235 13.83 8.03 20.88
N VAL A 236 13.51 6.96 20.15
CA VAL A 236 12.73 5.83 20.69
C VAL A 236 13.53 5.11 21.77
N ASN A 237 12.86 4.74 22.86
CA ASN A 237 13.52 4.17 24.02
C ASN A 237 14.07 2.77 23.71
N LYS A 238 13.24 1.88 23.14
CA LYS A 238 13.65 0.51 22.81
C LYS A 238 12.90 -0.07 21.61
N VAL A 239 13.58 -0.95 20.87
CA VAL A 239 13.01 -1.73 19.77
C VAL A 239 13.24 -3.21 20.05
N HIS A 240 12.13 -3.98 20.08
CA HIS A 240 12.14 -5.41 20.27
C HIS A 240 11.78 -6.10 18.96
N LEU A 241 12.73 -6.73 18.31
CA LEU A 241 12.54 -7.54 17.10
C LEU A 241 12.28 -9.00 17.48
N LYS A 242 11.68 -9.78 16.58
CA LYS A 242 11.28 -11.19 16.81
C LYS A 242 10.45 -11.34 18.08
N SER A 243 9.61 -10.34 18.36
CA SER A 243 8.90 -10.16 19.62
C SER A 243 7.40 -10.38 19.42
N ASN A 244 6.94 -11.57 19.72
CA ASN A 244 5.52 -11.82 19.92
C ASN A 244 5.11 -11.27 21.29
N VAL A 245 3.96 -10.62 21.34
CA VAL A 245 3.48 -9.95 22.55
C VAL A 245 2.15 -10.53 23.02
N LEU A 246 2.01 -10.65 24.33
CA LEU A 246 0.74 -10.92 24.99
C LEU A 246 0.42 -9.77 25.94
N ILE A 247 -0.80 -9.23 25.85
CA ILE A 247 -1.22 -8.03 26.56
C ILE A 247 -2.32 -8.37 27.55
N SER A 248 -2.10 -8.06 28.80
CA SER A 248 -3.10 -8.12 29.87
C SER A 248 -3.34 -6.74 30.48
N LYS A 249 -4.43 -6.59 31.22
CA LYS A 249 -4.71 -5.40 32.01
C LYS A 249 -4.30 -5.59 33.46
N LYS A 250 -3.64 -4.55 34.01
CA LYS A 250 -3.33 -4.47 35.42
C LYS A 250 -3.69 -3.06 35.92
N ASP A 251 -4.73 -2.94 36.69
CA ASP A 251 -5.30 -1.67 37.14
C ASP A 251 -5.62 -0.74 35.91
N ASN A 252 -5.05 0.47 35.89
CA ASN A 252 -5.21 1.43 34.80
C ASN A 252 -4.08 1.36 33.77
N ARG A 253 -3.27 0.30 33.77
CA ARG A 253 -2.14 0.11 32.86
C ARG A 253 -2.28 -1.16 32.04
N PHE A 254 -1.49 -1.24 30.99
CA PHE A 254 -1.32 -2.44 30.18
C PHE A 254 -0.01 -3.12 30.54
N LEU A 255 -0.10 -4.42 30.80
CA LEU A 255 1.05 -5.27 30.98
C LEU A 255 1.31 -6.04 29.69
N LEU A 256 2.42 -5.78 29.06
CA LEU A 256 2.86 -6.45 27.84
C LEU A 256 3.96 -7.44 28.21
N THR A 257 3.75 -8.69 27.86
CA THR A 257 4.70 -9.79 28.05
C THR A 257 5.27 -10.22 26.70
N ASN A 258 6.58 -10.34 26.60
CA ASN A 258 7.30 -10.88 25.46
C ASN A 258 8.45 -11.77 25.91
N ASN A 259 9.32 -12.19 24.98
CA ASN A 259 10.48 -13.02 25.29
C ASN A 259 11.50 -12.36 26.22
N ASP A 260 11.54 -11.03 26.27
CA ASP A 260 12.45 -10.25 27.11
C ASP A 260 11.92 -9.99 28.52
N GLY A 261 10.64 -10.36 28.81
CA GLY A 261 10.00 -10.19 30.10
C GLY A 261 8.69 -9.40 30.05
N GLN A 262 8.35 -8.73 31.14
CA GLN A 262 7.13 -7.96 31.30
C GLN A 262 7.43 -6.46 31.35
N HIS A 263 6.58 -5.68 30.64
CA HIS A 263 6.71 -4.25 30.53
C HIS A 263 5.37 -3.56 30.78
N GLU A 264 5.33 -2.51 31.59
CA GLU A 264 4.12 -1.76 31.88
C GLU A 264 4.04 -0.49 31.01
N TYR A 265 2.84 -0.22 30.42
CA TYR A 265 2.56 0.94 29.57
C TYR A 265 1.30 1.67 30.01
N ASP A 266 1.32 3.00 29.86
CA ASP A 266 0.15 3.85 30.04
C ASP A 266 -0.81 3.71 28.84
N TYR A 267 -0.25 3.54 27.62
CA TYR A 267 -0.98 3.41 26.36
C TYR A 267 -0.34 2.36 25.46
N LEU A 268 -1.17 1.73 24.63
CA LEU A 268 -0.72 0.87 23.53
C LEU A 268 -1.26 1.38 22.21
N ILE A 269 -0.44 1.27 21.16
CA ILE A 269 -0.80 1.56 19.79
C ILE A 269 -0.64 0.28 18.98
N PHE A 270 -1.74 -0.22 18.43
CA PHE A 270 -1.72 -1.33 17.50
C PHE A 270 -1.50 -0.79 16.09
N ALA A 271 -0.34 -1.08 15.54
CA ALA A 271 0.09 -0.74 14.18
C ALA A 271 0.41 -2.00 13.36
N CYS A 272 -0.07 -3.14 13.81
CA CYS A 272 -0.05 -4.43 13.12
C CYS A 272 -1.33 -4.64 12.30
N HIS A 273 -1.44 -5.78 11.61
CA HIS A 273 -2.67 -6.13 10.91
C HIS A 273 -3.83 -6.32 11.89
N ALA A 274 -5.03 -5.91 11.48
CA ALA A 274 -6.22 -5.92 12.32
C ALA A 274 -6.57 -7.33 12.87
N ASN A 275 -6.42 -8.37 12.05
CA ASN A 275 -6.66 -9.76 12.46
C ASN A 275 -5.68 -10.24 13.53
N GLN A 276 -4.48 -9.66 13.64
CA GLN A 276 -3.47 -10.02 14.63
C GLN A 276 -3.71 -9.41 16.01
N ILE A 277 -4.53 -8.36 16.10
CA ILE A 277 -4.77 -7.66 17.38
C ILE A 277 -5.35 -8.59 18.42
N ASN A 278 -6.33 -9.42 18.04
CA ASN A 278 -6.95 -10.36 18.96
C ASN A 278 -6.01 -11.47 19.48
N GLU A 279 -4.97 -11.79 18.70
CA GLU A 279 -3.94 -12.76 19.09
C GLU A 279 -3.01 -12.21 20.17
N CYS A 280 -2.90 -10.89 20.26
CA CYS A 280 -2.05 -10.18 21.21
C CYS A 280 -2.76 -9.88 22.54
N ILE A 281 -4.08 -10.04 22.67
CA ILE A 281 -4.88 -9.59 23.81
C ILE A 281 -5.41 -10.76 24.61
N ASP A 282 -5.12 -10.76 25.92
CA ASP A 282 -5.50 -11.78 26.90
C ASP A 282 -6.65 -11.32 27.82
N PHE A 283 -7.58 -10.54 27.28
CA PHE A 283 -8.79 -10.12 28.00
C PHE A 283 -9.93 -9.82 27.03
N GLU A 284 -11.17 -9.92 27.52
CA GLU A 284 -12.33 -9.54 26.71
C GLU A 284 -12.36 -8.04 26.43
N TRP A 285 -12.61 -7.68 25.16
CA TRP A 285 -12.76 -6.31 24.73
C TRP A 285 -13.83 -6.16 23.64
N LYS A 286 -14.54 -5.05 23.70
CA LYS A 286 -15.78 -4.84 22.94
C LYS A 286 -15.61 -4.84 21.41
N TYR A 287 -14.40 -4.65 20.89
CA TYR A 287 -14.14 -4.59 19.45
C TYR A 287 -13.61 -5.91 18.85
N SER A 288 -13.49 -6.96 19.67
CA SER A 288 -12.92 -8.24 19.23
C SER A 288 -13.61 -8.80 17.98
N THR A 289 -14.95 -8.77 17.93
CA THR A 289 -15.72 -9.25 16.78
C THR A 289 -15.46 -8.43 15.53
N LEU A 290 -15.37 -7.09 15.65
CA LEU A 290 -15.07 -6.20 14.53
C LEU A 290 -13.71 -6.52 13.90
N PHE A 291 -12.69 -6.71 14.71
CA PHE A 291 -11.35 -7.01 14.19
C PHE A 291 -11.24 -8.43 13.61
N LYS A 292 -12.03 -9.38 14.09
CA LYS A 292 -12.15 -10.73 13.51
C LYS A 292 -12.82 -10.74 12.15
N SER A 293 -13.70 -9.79 11.86
CA SER A 293 -14.41 -9.73 10.56
C SER A 293 -13.55 -9.20 9.41
N ILE A 294 -12.40 -8.60 9.69
CA ILE A 294 -11.49 -8.11 8.66
C ILE A 294 -10.66 -9.28 8.12
N SER A 295 -10.97 -9.71 6.91
CA SER A 295 -10.28 -10.81 6.23
C SER A 295 -9.00 -10.32 5.55
N TYR A 296 -7.99 -11.18 5.50
CA TYR A 296 -6.74 -10.94 4.79
C TYR A 296 -6.49 -12.03 3.75
N VAL A 297 -5.99 -11.64 2.58
CA VAL A 297 -5.55 -12.57 1.53
C VAL A 297 -4.03 -12.58 1.48
N GLN A 298 -3.49 -13.78 1.42
CA GLN A 298 -2.07 -14.00 1.19
C GLN A 298 -1.77 -13.91 -0.31
N ASN A 299 -0.80 -13.08 -0.67
CA ASN A 299 -0.30 -12.94 -2.03
C ASN A 299 1.17 -13.34 -2.09
N THR A 300 1.48 -14.31 -2.93
CA THR A 300 2.86 -14.60 -3.29
C THR A 300 3.31 -13.59 -4.34
N VAL A 301 4.46 -12.98 -4.10
CA VAL A 301 5.05 -11.94 -4.94
C VAL A 301 6.44 -12.41 -5.36
N PHE A 302 6.73 -12.33 -6.66
CA PHE A 302 8.02 -12.69 -7.23
C PHE A 302 8.78 -11.45 -7.69
N LEU A 303 10.01 -11.30 -7.23
CA LEU A 303 11.01 -10.41 -7.82
C LEU A 303 11.82 -11.24 -8.80
N HIS A 304 11.81 -10.86 -10.08
CA HIS A 304 12.39 -11.71 -11.14
C HIS A 304 12.86 -10.89 -12.35
N ILE A 305 13.52 -11.58 -13.29
CA ILE A 305 13.98 -11.02 -14.57
C ILE A 305 13.34 -11.73 -15.78
N ASP A 306 12.30 -12.50 -15.59
CA ASP A 306 11.57 -13.22 -16.65
C ASP A 306 10.57 -12.28 -17.35
N PRO A 307 10.76 -11.93 -18.65
CA PRO A 307 9.87 -11.04 -19.38
C PRO A 307 8.62 -11.75 -19.95
N SER A 308 8.43 -13.04 -19.75
CA SER A 308 7.34 -13.82 -20.39
C SER A 308 5.94 -13.40 -19.96
N TYR A 309 5.82 -12.63 -18.87
CA TYR A 309 4.55 -12.06 -18.38
C TYR A 309 4.34 -10.60 -18.77
N MET A 310 5.23 -10.07 -19.60
CA MET A 310 5.08 -8.74 -20.18
C MET A 310 4.37 -8.81 -21.54
N PRO A 311 3.78 -7.71 -22.02
CA PRO A 311 3.28 -7.66 -23.40
C PRO A 311 4.37 -8.06 -24.41
N HIS A 312 4.00 -8.81 -25.44
CA HIS A 312 4.95 -9.30 -26.44
C HIS A 312 5.71 -8.15 -27.13
N ASP A 313 5.02 -7.06 -27.48
CA ASP A 313 5.66 -5.86 -28.01
C ASP A 313 6.16 -4.97 -26.85
N LYS A 314 7.49 -4.78 -26.76
CA LYS A 314 8.12 -3.96 -25.73
C LYS A 314 7.62 -2.48 -25.74
N LYS A 315 7.11 -1.99 -26.86
CA LYS A 315 6.49 -0.65 -26.94
C LYS A 315 5.24 -0.52 -26.08
N MET A 316 4.54 -1.64 -25.86
CA MET A 316 3.36 -1.71 -25.00
C MET A 316 3.71 -1.78 -23.50
N TRP A 317 4.97 -2.00 -23.15
CA TRP A 317 5.37 -2.11 -21.74
C TRP A 317 5.08 -0.83 -20.98
N ALA A 318 4.36 -0.97 -19.93
CA ALA A 318 3.98 0.08 -19.00
C ALA A 318 4.61 -0.18 -17.62
N SER A 319 4.44 0.74 -16.68
CA SER A 319 4.86 0.50 -15.29
C SER A 319 4.06 -0.62 -14.64
N TRP A 320 2.76 -0.70 -14.96
CA TRP A 320 1.83 -1.75 -14.53
C TRP A 320 1.35 -2.51 -15.76
N ASN A 321 1.56 -3.81 -15.80
CA ASN A 321 1.19 -4.65 -16.94
C ASN A 321 0.33 -5.79 -16.45
N THR A 322 -0.91 -5.87 -16.94
CA THR A 322 -1.78 -7.01 -16.68
C THR A 322 -1.78 -7.96 -17.87
N CYS A 323 -1.60 -9.23 -17.58
CA CYS A 323 -1.67 -10.29 -18.57
C CYS A 323 -2.84 -11.21 -18.23
N GLN A 324 -3.73 -11.41 -19.20
CA GLN A 324 -4.88 -12.29 -19.09
C GLN A 324 -4.79 -13.39 -20.13
N ASN A 325 -4.67 -14.63 -19.72
CA ASN A 325 -4.91 -15.78 -20.58
C ASN A 325 -6.22 -16.48 -20.19
N ARG A 326 -6.53 -17.63 -20.80
CA ARG A 326 -7.80 -18.34 -20.58
C ARG A 326 -8.02 -18.76 -19.13
N HIS A 327 -6.97 -18.99 -18.37
CA HIS A 327 -7.00 -19.64 -17.06
C HIS A 327 -6.36 -18.82 -15.95
N SER A 328 -5.63 -17.77 -16.28
CA SER A 328 -4.87 -17.00 -15.30
C SER A 328 -4.94 -15.48 -15.54
N PHE A 329 -4.86 -14.74 -14.45
CA PHE A 329 -4.69 -13.30 -14.43
C PHE A 329 -3.45 -12.97 -13.60
N GLY A 330 -2.57 -12.13 -14.14
CA GLY A 330 -1.39 -11.69 -13.44
C GLY A 330 -1.10 -10.22 -13.63
N LEU A 331 -0.43 -9.65 -12.66
CA LEU A 331 0.07 -8.29 -12.67
C LEU A 331 1.59 -8.32 -12.56
N THR A 332 2.24 -7.61 -13.47
CA THR A 332 3.70 -7.44 -13.50
C THR A 332 4.04 -5.96 -13.48
N TYR A 333 4.79 -5.52 -12.48
CA TYR A 333 5.40 -4.19 -12.41
C TYR A 333 6.75 -4.21 -13.11
N TRP A 334 6.97 -3.29 -14.06
CA TRP A 334 8.28 -3.06 -14.64
C TRP A 334 9.03 -2.04 -13.79
N MET A 335 9.91 -2.54 -12.93
CA MET A 335 10.54 -1.76 -11.88
C MET A 335 11.50 -0.69 -12.42
N ASN A 336 12.17 -0.95 -13.57
CA ASN A 336 13.04 0.03 -14.21
C ASN A 336 12.29 1.34 -14.54
N ASN A 337 11.04 1.24 -14.99
CA ASN A 337 10.22 2.41 -15.28
C ASN A 337 9.54 2.97 -14.03
N LEU A 338 9.06 2.11 -13.14
CA LEU A 338 8.30 2.48 -11.95
C LEU A 338 9.17 3.17 -10.89
N GLN A 339 10.37 2.62 -10.59
CA GLN A 339 11.31 3.17 -9.61
C GLN A 339 12.46 3.99 -10.23
N LYS A 340 12.55 4.08 -11.57
CA LYS A 340 13.68 4.72 -12.26
C LYS A 340 15.01 4.07 -11.90
N LEU A 341 15.06 2.74 -12.00
CA LEU A 341 16.27 1.98 -11.72
C LEU A 341 17.35 2.27 -12.76
N ASN A 342 18.58 2.43 -12.30
CA ASN A 342 19.74 2.65 -13.17
C ASN A 342 20.43 1.31 -13.48
N THR A 343 19.82 0.53 -14.39
CA THR A 343 20.35 -0.75 -14.87
C THR A 343 19.76 -1.09 -16.22
N ASP A 344 20.52 -1.75 -17.07
CA ASP A 344 20.07 -2.26 -18.38
C ASP A 344 19.28 -3.56 -18.25
N GLN A 345 19.41 -4.28 -17.12
CA GLN A 345 18.61 -5.47 -16.83
C GLN A 345 17.17 -5.07 -16.55
N ASP A 346 16.22 -5.61 -17.32
CA ASP A 346 14.80 -5.48 -17.01
C ASP A 346 14.48 -6.30 -15.73
N ILE A 347 13.87 -5.63 -14.73
CA ILE A 347 13.52 -6.19 -13.42
C ILE A 347 12.01 -6.04 -13.22
N PHE A 348 11.40 -7.12 -12.74
CA PHE A 348 9.97 -7.22 -12.56
C PHE A 348 9.60 -7.62 -11.15
N VAL A 349 8.45 -7.12 -10.69
CA VAL A 349 7.76 -7.62 -9.51
C VAL A 349 6.38 -8.08 -9.95
N SER A 350 6.07 -9.35 -9.74
CA SER A 350 4.82 -9.96 -10.22
C SER A 350 4.03 -10.64 -9.13
N LEU A 351 2.72 -10.64 -9.30
CA LEU A 351 1.76 -11.28 -8.39
C LEU A 351 0.53 -11.80 -9.16
N GLY A 352 -0.31 -12.58 -8.49
CA GLY A 352 -1.43 -13.29 -9.08
C GLY A 352 -1.04 -14.70 -9.51
N ASP A 353 -1.65 -15.20 -10.60
CA ASP A 353 -1.38 -16.54 -11.13
C ASP A 353 -0.07 -16.63 -11.94
N ILE A 354 0.89 -15.81 -11.59
CA ILE A 354 2.20 -15.75 -12.27
C ILE A 354 3.19 -16.64 -11.56
N LYS A 355 3.88 -17.49 -12.31
CA LYS A 355 5.02 -18.30 -11.85
C LYS A 355 6.18 -18.11 -12.82
N PRO A 356 7.07 -17.15 -12.56
CA PRO A 356 8.26 -16.96 -13.40
C PRO A 356 9.11 -18.21 -13.45
N ARG A 357 9.91 -18.37 -14.49
CA ARG A 357 10.88 -19.47 -14.61
C ARG A 357 11.80 -19.47 -13.40
N ALA A 358 12.01 -20.64 -12.80
CA ALA A 358 12.75 -20.79 -11.54
C ALA A 358 14.18 -20.21 -11.60
N ASP A 359 14.84 -20.34 -12.76
CA ASP A 359 16.19 -19.82 -13.03
C ASP A 359 16.24 -18.27 -13.16
N MET A 360 15.08 -17.62 -13.29
CA MET A 360 14.93 -16.17 -13.41
C MET A 360 14.31 -15.51 -12.17
N VAL A 361 13.93 -16.28 -11.15
CA VAL A 361 13.44 -15.76 -9.88
C VAL A 361 14.61 -15.30 -9.03
N LEU A 362 14.62 -14.04 -8.63
CA LEU A 362 15.61 -13.47 -7.72
C LEU A 362 15.17 -13.59 -6.26
N LYS A 363 13.85 -13.46 -6.01
CA LYS A 363 13.27 -13.61 -4.67
C LYS A 363 11.78 -13.90 -4.72
N GLU A 364 11.30 -14.70 -3.77
CA GLU A 364 9.89 -14.94 -3.49
C GLU A 364 9.54 -14.32 -2.14
N MET A 365 8.42 -13.63 -2.05
CA MET A 365 7.89 -12.99 -0.85
C MET A 365 6.41 -13.33 -0.70
N ASN A 366 5.93 -13.26 0.55
CA ASN A 366 4.52 -13.45 0.88
C ASN A 366 4.01 -12.23 1.64
N TYR A 367 3.00 -11.54 1.09
CA TYR A 367 2.36 -10.39 1.72
C TYR A 367 0.89 -10.67 1.98
N GLN A 368 0.39 -10.11 3.07
CA GLN A 368 -1.03 -10.18 3.41
C GLN A 368 -1.67 -8.81 3.15
N HIS A 369 -2.77 -8.80 2.39
CA HIS A 369 -3.55 -7.61 2.12
C HIS A 369 -4.97 -7.76 2.67
N PRO A 370 -5.53 -6.74 3.33
CA PRO A 370 -6.91 -6.79 3.80
C PRO A 370 -7.88 -6.79 2.62
N LEU A 371 -8.94 -7.60 2.73
CA LEU A 371 -10.12 -7.52 1.88
C LEU A 371 -11.16 -6.65 2.58
N TYR A 372 -11.72 -5.69 1.88
CA TYR A 372 -12.77 -4.80 2.40
C TYR A 372 -14.14 -5.31 2.00
#